data_93ade297715dbc329816b3b26ee2ae37
#
_entry.id   93ade297715dbc329816b3b26ee2ae37
#
_cell.length_a   1.000
_cell.length_b   1.000
_cell.length_c   1.000
_cell.angle_alpha   90.00
_cell.angle_beta   90.00
_cell.angle_gamma   90.00
#
_symmetry.space_group_name_H-M   'P 1'
#
loop_
_entity.id
_entity.type
_entity.pdbx_description
1 polymer ?
#
loop_
_entity_poly.entity_id
_entity_poly.type
_entity_poly.pdbx_seq_one_letter_code
_entity_poly.pdbx_strand_id
1 'polypeptide(L)'
;MIGIKSKKHVSYMNLRDIDLHKVVNESVNMFLLHEAKMSKEDALRFEEWKGVFDGYLSDMIDELQSEYLNRLGLSISINPNYNFGRRRWLACYEASLQQITNGVISIAINYPLLYSEMRKRGIDDDDYNIEAQARITVGHEIGHGLVDYIKHLNLDASVLKDLPNLRIIKRCGSSKEEELVEEFGCYQFSDATYVYDSVLADAFEELISIL
;
A
#
# COMPACT_ATOMS: atom_id res chain seq x y z
N MET A 1 -46.16 13.02 47.42
CA MET A 1 -45.11 12.05 47.05
C MET A 1 -44.47 12.53 45.75
N ILE A 2 -43.30 13.11 45.87
CA ILE A 2 -42.57 13.69 44.73
C ILE A 2 -41.51 12.67 44.32
N GLY A 3 -41.68 12.09 43.13
CA GLY A 3 -40.74 11.09 42.61
C GLY A 3 -39.43 11.72 42.19
N ILE A 4 -38.32 11.32 42.81
CA ILE A 4 -36.97 11.71 42.46
C ILE A 4 -36.57 10.92 41.21
N LYS A 5 -36.43 11.59 40.04
CA LYS A 5 -35.84 11.04 38.86
C LYS A 5 -34.31 10.93 39.06
N SER A 6 -33.81 9.71 39.15
CA SER A 6 -32.36 9.46 39.15
C SER A 6 -31.74 9.92 37.82
N LYS A 7 -30.84 10.88 37.87
CA LYS A 7 -29.98 11.23 36.73
C LYS A 7 -29.04 10.08 36.49
N LYS A 8 -29.19 9.37 35.36
CA LYS A 8 -28.13 8.48 34.87
C LYS A 8 -26.89 9.31 34.61
N HIS A 9 -25.84 9.07 35.40
CA HIS A 9 -24.50 9.55 35.09
C HIS A 9 -24.05 8.87 33.79
N VAL A 10 -24.01 9.61 32.68
CA VAL A 10 -23.28 9.21 31.48
C VAL A 10 -21.85 9.54 31.76
N SER A 11 -21.03 8.54 32.08
CA SER A 11 -19.58 8.73 32.15
C SER A 11 -19.09 8.92 30.72
N TYR A 12 -18.62 10.10 30.40
CA TYR A 12 -17.89 10.34 29.15
C TYR A 12 -16.53 9.64 29.27
N MET A 13 -16.36 8.56 28.52
CA MET A 13 -15.06 7.93 28.35
C MET A 13 -14.13 8.93 27.67
N ASN A 14 -12.97 9.16 28.27
CA ASN A 14 -12.00 10.09 27.73
C ASN A 14 -11.37 9.45 26.50
N LEU A 15 -11.48 10.07 25.32
CA LEU A 15 -10.94 9.57 24.06
C LEU A 15 -9.44 9.27 24.10
N ARG A 16 -8.72 9.83 25.10
CA ARG A 16 -7.27 9.59 25.32
C ARG A 16 -6.96 8.20 25.91
N ASP A 17 -7.95 7.53 26.50
CA ASP A 17 -7.77 6.21 27.14
C ASP A 17 -8.23 5.06 26.23
N ILE A 18 -8.64 5.36 24.99
CA ILE A 18 -9.04 4.34 24.02
C ILE A 18 -7.79 3.89 23.26
N ASP A 19 -7.40 2.65 23.45
CA ASP A 19 -6.44 2.00 22.57
C ASP A 19 -7.09 1.79 21.20
N LEU A 20 -6.84 2.73 20.29
CA LEU A 20 -7.41 2.72 18.95
C LEU A 20 -7.02 1.46 18.16
N HIS A 21 -5.80 0.94 18.36
CA HIS A 21 -5.36 -0.31 17.73
C HIS A 21 -6.22 -1.49 18.20
N LYS A 22 -6.49 -1.58 19.49
CA LYS A 22 -7.34 -2.62 20.04
C LYS A 22 -8.78 -2.52 19.53
N VAL A 23 -9.34 -1.31 19.47
CA VAL A 23 -10.72 -1.08 18.97
C VAL A 23 -10.80 -1.40 17.47
N VAL A 24 -9.80 -1.03 16.69
CA VAL A 24 -9.74 -1.35 15.26
C VAL A 24 -9.64 -2.87 15.07
N ASN A 25 -8.74 -3.54 15.77
CA ASN A 25 -8.58 -4.99 15.67
C ASN A 25 -9.84 -5.75 16.11
N GLU A 26 -10.48 -5.35 17.22
CA GLU A 26 -11.76 -5.94 17.65
C GLU A 26 -12.87 -5.71 16.62
N SER A 27 -12.93 -4.54 15.98
CA SER A 27 -13.89 -4.22 14.93
C SER A 27 -13.64 -5.03 13.66
N VAL A 28 -12.39 -5.21 13.26
CA VAL A 28 -11.97 -6.04 12.12
C VAL A 28 -12.31 -7.50 12.39
N ASN A 29 -11.97 -8.02 13.56
CA ASN A 29 -12.31 -9.39 13.95
C ASN A 29 -13.82 -9.64 13.94
N MET A 30 -14.61 -8.69 14.46
CA MET A 30 -16.09 -8.77 14.40
C MET A 30 -16.61 -8.73 12.97
N PHE A 31 -16.00 -7.90 12.12
CA PHE A 31 -16.35 -7.82 10.71
C PHE A 31 -16.03 -9.11 9.97
N LEU A 32 -14.82 -9.65 10.15
CA LEU A 32 -14.39 -10.91 9.53
C LEU A 32 -15.27 -12.10 9.95
N LEU A 33 -15.64 -12.16 11.22
CA LEU A 33 -16.53 -13.20 11.74
C LEU A 33 -17.96 -13.08 11.22
N HIS A 34 -18.48 -11.86 11.07
CA HIS A 34 -19.89 -11.62 10.73
C HIS A 34 -20.12 -11.52 9.23
N GLU A 35 -19.32 -10.73 8.52
CA GLU A 35 -19.55 -10.44 7.10
C GLU A 35 -18.83 -11.43 6.18
N ALA A 36 -17.59 -11.83 6.52
CA ALA A 36 -16.82 -12.80 5.75
C ALA A 36 -17.14 -14.25 6.09
N LYS A 37 -17.96 -14.51 7.12
CA LYS A 37 -18.30 -15.85 7.62
C LYS A 37 -17.05 -16.68 7.97
N MET A 38 -16.02 -16.04 8.44
CA MET A 38 -14.81 -16.70 8.91
C MET A 38 -15.07 -17.41 10.24
N SER A 39 -14.48 -18.58 10.43
CA SER A 39 -14.40 -19.21 11.75
C SER A 39 -13.47 -18.41 12.65
N LYS A 40 -13.56 -18.63 13.98
CA LYS A 40 -12.61 -18.00 14.93
C LYS A 40 -11.16 -18.40 14.63
N GLU A 41 -10.95 -19.63 14.23
CA GLU A 41 -9.63 -20.16 13.88
C GLU A 41 -9.09 -19.47 12.61
N ASP A 42 -9.92 -19.29 11.58
CA ASP A 42 -9.53 -18.60 10.38
C ASP A 42 -9.24 -17.11 10.65
N ALA A 43 -9.98 -16.47 11.55
CA ALA A 43 -9.71 -15.09 11.95
C ALA A 43 -8.37 -14.94 12.67
N LEU A 44 -7.99 -15.90 13.54
CA LEU A 44 -6.67 -15.91 14.19
C LEU A 44 -5.55 -16.08 13.17
N ARG A 45 -5.68 -17.03 12.25
CA ARG A 45 -4.70 -17.22 11.16
C ARG A 45 -4.58 -15.99 10.26
N PHE A 46 -5.69 -15.31 9.99
CA PHE A 46 -5.66 -14.05 9.25
C PHE A 46 -4.87 -12.97 9.97
N GLU A 47 -5.04 -12.81 11.29
CA GLU A 47 -4.30 -11.82 12.07
C GLU A 47 -2.79 -12.15 12.12
N GLU A 48 -2.43 -13.44 12.27
CA GLU A 48 -1.04 -13.89 12.22
C GLU A 48 -0.43 -13.59 10.85
N TRP A 49 -1.09 -13.99 9.76
CA TRP A 49 -0.68 -13.71 8.40
C TRP A 49 -0.53 -12.21 8.15
N LYS A 50 -1.52 -11.42 8.60
CA LYS A 50 -1.49 -9.96 8.43
C LYS A 50 -0.28 -9.34 9.13
N GLY A 51 0.07 -9.81 10.33
CA GLY A 51 1.24 -9.35 11.05
C GLY A 51 2.54 -9.60 10.28
N VAL A 52 2.69 -10.78 9.68
CA VAL A 52 3.83 -11.14 8.83
C VAL A 52 3.86 -10.27 7.57
N PHE A 53 2.73 -10.15 6.89
CA PHE A 53 2.60 -9.32 5.67
C PHE A 53 2.95 -7.85 5.95
N ASP A 54 2.45 -7.27 7.03
CA ASP A 54 2.75 -5.89 7.42
C ASP A 54 4.23 -5.69 7.77
N GLY A 55 4.89 -6.71 8.31
CA GLY A 55 6.33 -6.71 8.54
C GLY A 55 7.11 -6.52 7.23
N TYR A 56 6.88 -7.40 6.26
CA TYR A 56 7.54 -7.31 4.94
C TYR A 56 7.18 -6.03 4.19
N LEU A 57 5.94 -5.57 4.32
CA LEU A 57 5.51 -4.29 3.75
C LEU A 57 6.27 -3.11 4.35
N SER A 58 6.46 -3.10 5.67
CA SER A 58 7.23 -2.07 6.37
C SER A 58 8.68 -2.06 5.90
N ASP A 59 9.32 -3.22 5.84
CA ASP A 59 10.71 -3.35 5.39
C ASP A 59 10.89 -2.83 3.97
N MET A 60 10.00 -3.19 3.03
CA MET A 60 10.02 -2.70 1.66
C MET A 60 9.83 -1.17 1.59
N ILE A 61 8.91 -0.62 2.37
CA ILE A 61 8.67 0.84 2.40
C ILE A 61 9.90 1.57 2.96
N ASP A 62 10.52 1.03 4.00
CA ASP A 62 11.72 1.60 4.61
C ASP A 62 12.91 1.57 3.63
N GLU A 63 13.07 0.49 2.86
CA GLU A 63 14.05 0.39 1.77
C GLU A 63 13.81 1.50 0.74
N LEU A 64 12.62 1.58 0.16
CA LEU A 64 12.25 2.59 -0.83
C LEU A 64 12.40 4.02 -0.29
N GLN A 65 12.00 4.23 0.97
CA GLN A 65 12.10 5.53 1.63
C GLN A 65 13.55 5.97 1.75
N SER A 66 14.45 5.06 2.14
CA SER A 66 15.87 5.36 2.30
C SER A 66 16.60 5.58 0.97
N GLU A 67 16.28 4.77 -0.04
CA GLU A 67 16.98 4.80 -1.33
C GLU A 67 16.54 5.97 -2.21
N TYR A 68 15.25 6.19 -2.32
CA TYR A 68 14.68 7.12 -3.32
C TYR A 68 13.78 8.21 -2.72
N LEU A 69 12.79 7.84 -1.91
CA LEU A 69 11.67 8.72 -1.62
C LEU A 69 12.06 9.93 -0.77
N ASN A 70 12.95 9.76 0.21
CA ASN A 70 13.44 10.88 1.05
C ASN A 70 14.10 11.98 0.20
N ARG A 71 14.84 11.59 -0.83
CA ARG A 71 15.54 12.52 -1.72
C ARG A 71 14.57 13.32 -2.58
N LEU A 72 13.39 12.78 -2.81
CA LEU A 72 12.32 13.39 -3.62
C LEU A 72 11.27 14.12 -2.77
N GLY A 73 11.39 14.05 -1.45
CA GLY A 73 10.35 14.58 -0.56
C GLY A 73 9.04 13.80 -0.63
N LEU A 74 9.11 12.51 -1.01
CA LEU A 74 7.95 11.62 -1.11
C LEU A 74 7.81 10.75 0.13
N SER A 75 6.57 10.34 0.40
CA SER A 75 6.23 9.36 1.43
C SER A 75 5.11 8.45 0.96
N ILE A 76 5.04 7.24 1.52
CA ILE A 76 3.99 6.27 1.25
C ILE A 76 3.04 6.22 2.43
N SER A 77 1.73 6.22 2.16
CA SER A 77 0.67 6.02 3.13
C SER A 77 -0.13 4.78 2.79
N ILE A 78 -0.14 3.80 3.69
CA ILE A 78 -0.93 2.57 3.55
C ILE A 78 -2.25 2.73 4.28
N ASN A 79 -3.35 2.53 3.54
CA ASN A 79 -4.71 2.57 4.05
C ASN A 79 -5.31 1.16 4.03
N PRO A 80 -5.56 0.55 5.19
CA PRO A 80 -6.25 -0.72 5.23
C PRO A 80 -7.68 -0.54 4.71
N ASN A 81 -8.05 -1.36 3.73
CA ASN A 81 -9.40 -1.37 3.18
C ASN A 81 -10.01 -2.76 3.37
N TYR A 82 -11.09 -2.81 4.14
CA TYR A 82 -11.83 -4.03 4.43
C TYR A 82 -13.16 -4.08 3.67
N ASN A 83 -13.32 -3.23 2.65
CA ASN A 83 -14.55 -3.19 1.86
C ASN A 83 -14.59 -4.35 0.87
N PHE A 84 -15.37 -5.37 1.20
CA PHE A 84 -15.68 -6.53 0.35
C PHE A 84 -16.64 -6.20 -0.81
N GLY A 85 -16.85 -4.93 -1.13
CA GLY A 85 -17.73 -4.51 -2.20
C GLY A 85 -17.41 -5.18 -3.55
N ARG A 86 -18.09 -4.80 -4.60
CA ARG A 86 -18.00 -5.39 -5.95
C ARG A 86 -16.63 -5.29 -6.62
N ARG A 87 -15.68 -4.56 -6.04
CA ARG A 87 -14.33 -4.38 -6.56
C ARG A 87 -13.45 -5.53 -6.09
N ARG A 88 -12.81 -6.22 -7.05
CA ARG A 88 -11.93 -7.39 -6.81
C ARG A 88 -10.44 -7.04 -6.88
N TRP A 89 -10.05 -5.84 -6.54
CA TRP A 89 -8.65 -5.48 -6.47
C TRP A 89 -8.04 -5.87 -5.11
N LEU A 90 -6.80 -6.33 -5.12
CA LEU A 90 -6.04 -6.74 -3.94
C LEU A 90 -5.44 -5.53 -3.22
N ALA A 91 -4.90 -4.60 -3.99
CA ALA A 91 -4.49 -3.28 -3.59
C ALA A 91 -4.93 -2.26 -4.65
N CYS A 92 -4.83 -0.97 -4.35
CA CYS A 92 -5.16 0.08 -5.29
C CYS A 92 -4.44 1.38 -4.92
N TYR A 93 -3.72 1.97 -5.87
CA TYR A 93 -3.25 3.33 -5.75
C TYR A 93 -4.45 4.29 -5.71
N GLU A 94 -4.50 5.11 -4.67
CA GLU A 94 -5.57 6.11 -4.49
C GLU A 94 -5.14 7.43 -5.12
N ALA A 95 -5.37 7.55 -6.44
CA ALA A 95 -5.01 8.75 -7.19
C ALA A 95 -5.67 10.01 -6.61
N SER A 96 -4.87 10.90 -6.07
CA SER A 96 -5.32 12.19 -5.55
C SER A 96 -4.28 13.26 -5.87
N LEU A 97 -4.67 14.22 -6.72
CA LEU A 97 -3.79 15.33 -7.10
C LEU A 97 -3.27 16.08 -5.86
N GLN A 98 -4.11 16.26 -4.84
CA GLN A 98 -3.71 16.93 -3.61
C GLN A 98 -2.65 16.13 -2.84
N GLN A 99 -2.78 14.80 -2.75
CA GLN A 99 -1.81 13.94 -2.08
C GLN A 99 -0.49 13.94 -2.84
N ILE A 100 -0.53 13.75 -4.17
CA ILE A 100 0.70 13.70 -4.97
C ILE A 100 1.44 15.05 -4.98
N THR A 101 0.74 16.18 -4.97
CA THR A 101 1.37 17.51 -4.85
C THR A 101 1.94 17.76 -3.46
N ASN A 102 1.45 17.07 -2.43
CA ASN A 102 1.99 17.08 -1.08
C ASN A 102 3.08 16.02 -0.88
N GLY A 103 3.48 15.29 -1.92
CA GLY A 103 4.50 14.25 -1.84
C GLY A 103 4.01 12.97 -1.15
N VAL A 104 2.72 12.66 -1.17
CA VAL A 104 2.16 11.46 -0.54
C VAL A 104 1.58 10.53 -1.60
N ILE A 105 2.10 9.29 -1.64
CA ILE A 105 1.56 8.18 -2.42
C ILE A 105 0.67 7.36 -1.49
N SER A 106 -0.63 7.35 -1.76
CA SER A 106 -1.62 6.65 -0.93
C SER A 106 -2.04 5.35 -1.58
N ILE A 107 -1.98 4.25 -0.83
CA ILE A 107 -2.31 2.91 -1.31
C ILE A 107 -3.31 2.27 -0.37
N ALA A 108 -4.42 1.81 -0.91
CA ALA A 108 -5.40 1.01 -0.18
C ALA A 108 -5.11 -0.49 -0.38
N ILE A 109 -5.09 -1.27 0.70
CA ILE A 109 -4.88 -2.72 0.67
C ILE A 109 -6.15 -3.43 1.15
N ASN A 110 -6.64 -4.38 0.34
CA ASN A 110 -7.77 -5.24 0.69
C ASN A 110 -7.25 -6.53 1.34
N TYR A 111 -6.82 -6.44 2.59
CA TYR A 111 -6.21 -7.56 3.32
C TYR A 111 -7.04 -8.84 3.31
N PRO A 112 -8.35 -8.83 3.57
CA PRO A 112 -9.13 -10.07 3.57
C PRO A 112 -9.19 -10.74 2.19
N LEU A 113 -9.28 -9.96 1.13
CA LEU A 113 -9.27 -10.52 -0.23
C LEU A 113 -7.91 -11.10 -0.57
N LEU A 114 -6.84 -10.37 -0.25
CA LEU A 114 -5.46 -10.80 -0.48
C LEU A 114 -5.17 -12.12 0.26
N TYR A 115 -5.47 -12.20 1.55
CA TYR A 115 -5.36 -13.43 2.34
C TYR A 115 -6.17 -14.59 1.71
N SER A 116 -7.43 -14.32 1.34
CA SER A 116 -8.29 -15.34 0.71
C SER A 116 -7.70 -15.87 -0.59
N GLU A 117 -7.10 -15.01 -1.42
CA GLU A 117 -6.47 -15.44 -2.67
C GLU A 117 -5.19 -16.24 -2.42
N MET A 118 -4.35 -15.83 -1.46
CA MET A 118 -3.16 -16.60 -1.08
C MET A 118 -3.54 -17.96 -0.52
N ARG A 119 -4.52 -18.02 0.37
CA ARG A 119 -5.02 -19.26 0.96
C ARG A 119 -5.59 -20.22 -0.10
N LYS A 120 -6.33 -19.74 -1.07
CA LYS A 120 -6.82 -20.56 -2.20
C LYS A 120 -5.70 -21.20 -3.00
N ARG A 121 -4.53 -20.56 -3.02
CA ARG A 121 -3.32 -21.07 -3.71
C ARG A 121 -2.48 -21.95 -2.79
N GLY A 122 -2.78 -22.03 -1.47
CA GLY A 122 -2.00 -22.75 -0.49
C GLY A 122 -0.62 -22.15 -0.24
N ILE A 123 -0.52 -20.82 -0.24
CA ILE A 123 0.73 -20.06 -0.08
C ILE A 123 0.64 -19.01 1.04
N ASP A 124 -0.35 -19.14 1.90
CA ASP A 124 -0.64 -18.18 2.99
C ASP A 124 0.18 -18.43 4.27
N ASP A 125 0.88 -19.56 4.36
CA ASP A 125 1.73 -19.99 5.48
C ASP A 125 3.23 -20.04 5.15
N ASP A 126 3.62 -19.59 3.96
CA ASP A 126 5.01 -19.56 3.49
C ASP A 126 5.50 -18.11 3.49
N ASP A 127 6.45 -17.79 4.35
CA ASP A 127 7.03 -16.47 4.51
C ASP A 127 7.55 -15.88 3.19
N TYR A 128 8.22 -16.70 2.37
CA TYR A 128 8.71 -16.26 1.06
C TYR A 128 7.57 -15.85 0.13
N ASN A 129 6.48 -16.61 0.12
CA ASN A 129 5.32 -16.26 -0.71
C ASN A 129 4.57 -15.03 -0.17
N ILE A 130 4.54 -14.85 1.15
CA ILE A 130 3.93 -13.66 1.78
C ILE A 130 4.74 -12.42 1.43
N GLU A 131 6.06 -12.47 1.54
CA GLU A 131 6.97 -11.40 1.14
C GLU A 131 6.83 -11.07 -0.34
N ALA A 132 6.89 -12.08 -1.21
CA ALA A 132 6.71 -11.91 -2.65
C ALA A 132 5.39 -11.21 -2.99
N GLN A 133 4.30 -11.64 -2.36
CA GLN A 133 2.99 -11.05 -2.59
C GLN A 133 2.92 -9.59 -2.09
N ALA A 134 3.54 -9.28 -0.95
CA ALA A 134 3.62 -7.92 -0.43
C ALA A 134 4.38 -7.02 -1.43
N ARG A 135 5.60 -7.41 -1.81
CA ARG A 135 6.47 -6.65 -2.72
C ARG A 135 5.86 -6.47 -4.10
N ILE A 136 5.33 -7.53 -4.71
CA ILE A 136 4.74 -7.46 -6.06
C ILE A 136 3.46 -6.63 -6.05
N THR A 137 2.51 -6.95 -5.16
CA THR A 137 1.20 -6.28 -5.17
C THR A 137 1.30 -4.81 -4.78
N VAL A 138 2.03 -4.51 -3.70
CA VAL A 138 2.13 -3.15 -3.20
C VAL A 138 3.17 -2.36 -4.00
N GLY A 139 4.25 -3.00 -4.44
CA GLY A 139 5.22 -2.40 -5.35
C GLY A 139 4.58 -1.94 -6.67
N HIS A 140 3.68 -2.74 -7.25
CA HIS A 140 2.88 -2.36 -8.42
C HIS A 140 2.11 -1.05 -8.17
N GLU A 141 1.39 -0.96 -7.06
CA GLU A 141 0.58 0.21 -6.72
C GLU A 141 1.44 1.45 -6.38
N ILE A 142 2.60 1.24 -5.73
CA ILE A 142 3.60 2.28 -5.55
C ILE A 142 4.06 2.79 -6.92
N GLY A 143 4.32 1.88 -7.85
CA GLY A 143 4.69 2.21 -9.23
C GLY A 143 3.71 3.16 -9.90
N HIS A 144 2.39 2.96 -9.78
CA HIS A 144 1.39 3.89 -10.27
C HIS A 144 1.54 5.29 -9.65
N GLY A 145 1.72 5.36 -8.32
CA GLY A 145 1.93 6.62 -7.61
C GLY A 145 3.18 7.36 -8.08
N LEU A 146 4.24 6.61 -8.34
CA LEU A 146 5.51 7.14 -8.83
C LEU A 146 5.39 7.67 -10.28
N VAL A 147 4.73 6.92 -11.16
CA VAL A 147 4.44 7.37 -12.54
C VAL A 147 3.63 8.66 -12.52
N ASP A 148 2.60 8.71 -11.67
CA ASP A 148 1.72 9.88 -11.53
C ASP A 148 2.51 11.09 -11.02
N TYR A 149 3.38 10.89 -10.01
CA TYR A 149 4.27 11.93 -9.52
C TYR A 149 5.16 12.49 -10.64
N ILE A 150 5.87 11.63 -11.39
CA ILE A 150 6.74 12.05 -12.50
C ILE A 150 5.93 12.81 -13.55
N LYS A 151 4.74 12.35 -13.92
CA LYS A 151 3.86 13.02 -14.90
C LYS A 151 3.46 14.41 -14.46
N HIS A 152 3.29 14.65 -13.16
CA HIS A 152 2.91 15.96 -12.60
C HIS A 152 4.10 16.93 -12.41
N LEU A 153 5.34 16.43 -12.40
CA LEU A 153 6.51 17.31 -12.35
C LEU A 153 6.57 18.22 -13.58
N ASN A 154 6.84 19.49 -13.35
CA ASN A 154 7.04 20.45 -14.45
C ASN A 154 8.51 20.45 -14.92
N LEU A 155 8.88 19.42 -15.65
CA LEU A 155 10.25 19.27 -16.19
C LEU A 155 10.36 19.93 -17.57
N ASP A 156 11.42 20.73 -17.76
CA ASP A 156 11.71 21.38 -19.05
C ASP A 156 12.02 20.29 -20.11
N ALA A 157 11.51 20.52 -21.33
CA ALA A 157 11.77 19.62 -22.45
C ALA A 157 13.26 19.52 -22.83
N SER A 158 14.06 20.55 -22.54
CA SER A 158 15.51 20.53 -22.74
C SER A 158 16.21 19.56 -21.79
N VAL A 159 15.78 19.50 -20.54
CA VAL A 159 16.28 18.56 -19.51
C VAL A 159 15.95 17.12 -19.90
N LEU A 160 14.73 16.87 -20.36
CA LEU A 160 14.27 15.53 -20.73
C LEU A 160 15.01 14.92 -21.95
N LYS A 161 15.83 15.70 -22.70
CA LYS A 161 16.59 15.14 -23.83
C LYS A 161 17.62 14.10 -23.38
N ASP A 162 18.26 14.35 -22.26
CA ASP A 162 19.37 13.55 -21.74
C ASP A 162 18.89 12.53 -20.69
N LEU A 163 17.56 12.45 -20.45
CA LEU A 163 16.92 11.60 -19.44
C LEU A 163 15.89 10.67 -20.12
N PRO A 164 16.37 9.56 -20.76
CA PRO A 164 15.51 8.73 -21.60
C PRO A 164 14.38 8.05 -20.84
N ASN A 165 14.62 7.60 -19.60
CA ASN A 165 13.62 6.87 -18.81
C ASN A 165 12.52 7.83 -18.31
N LEU A 166 12.88 9.00 -17.77
CA LEU A 166 11.90 10.05 -17.44
C LEU A 166 11.07 10.46 -18.64
N ARG A 167 11.70 10.55 -19.83
CA ARG A 167 10.99 10.88 -21.07
C ARG A 167 9.98 9.80 -21.46
N ILE A 168 10.30 8.51 -21.25
CA ILE A 168 9.38 7.41 -21.48
C ILE A 168 8.15 7.57 -20.57
N ILE A 169 8.37 7.75 -19.27
CA ILE A 169 7.29 7.87 -18.28
C ILE A 169 6.40 9.11 -18.56
N LYS A 170 7.01 10.26 -18.84
CA LYS A 170 6.26 11.49 -19.14
C LYS A 170 5.31 11.35 -20.34
N ARG A 171 5.55 10.38 -21.21
CA ARG A 171 4.80 10.19 -22.47
C ARG A 171 4.00 8.89 -22.51
N CYS A 172 4.14 8.02 -21.52
CA CYS A 172 3.45 6.74 -21.54
C CYS A 172 1.94 6.91 -21.42
N GLY A 173 1.20 6.16 -22.26
CA GLY A 173 -0.23 5.95 -22.11
C GLY A 173 -0.51 4.82 -21.12
N SER A 174 -1.80 4.59 -20.80
CA SER A 174 -2.23 3.64 -19.75
C SER A 174 -1.70 2.21 -19.93
N SER A 175 -1.65 1.68 -21.16
CA SER A 175 -1.14 0.34 -21.40
C SER A 175 0.37 0.20 -21.17
N LYS A 176 1.15 1.23 -21.51
CA LYS A 176 2.59 1.23 -21.23
C LYS A 176 2.87 1.52 -19.77
N GLU A 177 2.03 2.31 -19.12
CA GLU A 177 2.09 2.53 -17.68
C GLU A 177 1.91 1.21 -16.94
N GLU A 178 0.89 0.40 -17.29
CA GLU A 178 0.66 -0.90 -16.69
C GLU A 178 1.89 -1.80 -16.80
N GLU A 179 2.50 -1.89 -17.99
CA GLU A 179 3.74 -2.64 -18.21
C GLU A 179 4.89 -2.16 -17.30
N LEU A 180 5.08 -0.84 -17.18
CA LEU A 180 6.13 -0.26 -16.35
C LEU A 180 5.94 -0.54 -14.86
N VAL A 181 4.70 -0.52 -14.36
CA VAL A 181 4.43 -0.80 -12.94
C VAL A 181 4.46 -2.28 -12.63
N GLU A 182 4.12 -3.16 -13.58
CA GLU A 182 4.33 -4.59 -13.46
C GLU A 182 5.83 -4.92 -13.36
N GLU A 183 6.66 -4.35 -14.25
CA GLU A 183 8.12 -4.49 -14.20
C GLU A 183 8.67 -3.99 -12.86
N PHE A 184 8.19 -2.85 -12.36
CA PHE A 184 8.61 -2.28 -11.09
C PHE A 184 8.22 -3.17 -9.89
N GLY A 185 7.01 -3.71 -9.85
CA GLY A 185 6.58 -4.65 -8.83
C GLY A 185 7.46 -5.91 -8.79
N CYS A 186 7.79 -6.45 -9.97
CA CYS A 186 8.73 -7.58 -10.09
C CYS A 186 10.15 -7.20 -9.64
N TYR A 187 10.63 -6.00 -9.98
CA TYR A 187 11.91 -5.47 -9.53
C TYR A 187 12.00 -5.40 -8.01
N GLN A 188 10.95 -4.91 -7.34
CA GLN A 188 10.90 -4.84 -5.88
C GLN A 188 10.94 -6.22 -5.19
N PHE A 189 10.55 -7.26 -5.89
CA PHE A 189 10.62 -8.62 -5.39
C PHE A 189 11.96 -9.31 -5.71
N SER A 190 12.71 -8.82 -6.69
CA SER A 190 13.92 -9.53 -7.15
C SER A 190 14.93 -9.67 -6.02
N ASP A 191 15.22 -10.91 -5.64
CA ASP A 191 16.40 -11.26 -4.90
C ASP A 191 17.63 -10.80 -5.69
N ALA A 192 18.69 -10.32 -5.03
CA ALA A 192 19.89 -9.72 -5.64
C ALA A 192 20.59 -10.63 -6.70
N THR A 193 20.09 -11.86 -6.89
CA THR A 193 20.56 -12.81 -7.92
C THR A 193 19.88 -12.64 -9.29
N TYR A 194 18.74 -11.93 -9.37
CA TYR A 194 18.04 -11.64 -10.62
C TYR A 194 17.97 -10.12 -10.79
N VAL A 195 18.79 -9.60 -11.70
CA VAL A 195 18.72 -8.19 -12.10
C VAL A 195 17.52 -8.05 -13.03
N TYR A 196 16.41 -7.55 -12.49
CA TYR A 196 15.33 -7.06 -13.33
C TYR A 196 15.61 -5.59 -13.64
N ASP A 197 15.70 -5.28 -14.94
CA ASP A 197 15.74 -3.90 -15.39
C ASP A 197 14.35 -3.28 -15.15
N SER A 198 14.31 -2.12 -14.51
CA SER A 198 13.08 -1.36 -14.33
C SER A 198 13.28 0.06 -14.81
N VAL A 199 12.60 0.39 -15.92
CA VAL A 199 12.58 1.76 -16.46
C VAL A 199 12.12 2.77 -15.42
N LEU A 200 11.24 2.37 -14.52
CA LEU A 200 10.74 3.24 -13.47
C LEU A 200 11.81 3.50 -12.39
N ALA A 201 12.55 2.48 -11.97
CA ALA A 201 13.68 2.64 -11.04
C ALA A 201 14.77 3.54 -11.64
N ASP A 202 15.15 3.28 -12.90
CA ASP A 202 16.14 4.10 -13.60
C ASP A 202 15.69 5.57 -13.75
N ALA A 203 14.39 5.80 -13.99
CA ALA A 203 13.85 7.16 -14.07
C ALA A 203 13.95 7.91 -12.73
N PHE A 204 13.93 7.20 -11.61
CA PHE A 204 14.18 7.81 -10.29
C PHE A 204 15.62 8.22 -10.11
N GLU A 205 16.57 7.41 -10.52
CA GLU A 205 17.98 7.77 -10.51
C GLU A 205 18.25 8.98 -11.41
N GLU A 206 17.64 9.00 -12.60
CA GLU A 206 17.69 10.18 -13.47
C GLU A 206 17.11 11.42 -12.79
N LEU A 207 15.94 11.30 -12.15
CA LEU A 207 15.28 12.41 -11.45
C LEU A 207 16.13 12.93 -10.30
N ILE A 208 16.69 12.03 -9.49
CA ILE A 208 17.56 12.36 -8.38
C ILE A 208 18.84 13.09 -8.86
N SER A 209 19.32 12.76 -10.06
CA SER A 209 20.54 13.37 -10.61
C SER A 209 20.38 14.85 -10.99
N ILE A 210 19.14 15.32 -11.13
CA ILE A 210 18.82 16.70 -11.57
C ILE A 210 18.20 17.57 -10.46
N LEU A 211 17.93 17.00 -9.28
CA LEU A 211 17.42 17.72 -8.11
C LEU A 211 18.57 18.09 -7.17
#